data_6b1d2607166cabfc3b738a91f8e118d9
#
_entry.id   6b1d2607166cabfc3b738a91f8e118d9
#
_cell.length_a   1.000
_cell.length_b   1.000
_cell.length_c   1.000
_cell.angle_alpha   90.00
_cell.angle_beta   90.00
_cell.angle_gamma   90.00
#
_symmetry.space_group_name_H-M   'P 1'
#
loop_
_entity.id
_entity.type
_entity.pdbx_description
1 polymer ?
#
loop_
_entity_poly.entity_id
_entity_poly.type
_entity_poly.pdbx_seq_one_letter_code
_entity_poly.pdbx_strand_id
1 'polypeptide(L)'
;LNITEAGSNIFRVCFTDPYQGEVLAKFTKDKLAAKTVAIMSNNSSDYSDGVANAFAKEAEAQGIQIVAREGYSDGDKDFKAQLTKIAQQNPDVLFVPDYYEQDGLIAIQAREVGIKSVIVGSDGWDGVVKTVDPSSYAAIEDVFFANHYSTKDSNEKVQNFIKNYKEKYNDEPSAFSALSYDAAYILKAAIEKAGTTDKEAVAKAIKELEFDGITGHLTFDEKNNPVKSITI
;
A
#
# COMPACT_ATOMS: atom_id res chain seq x y z
N LEU A 1 -3.58 -1.00 -13.38
CA LEU A 1 -4.44 0.18 -13.56
C LEU A 1 -5.73 -0.12 -14.34
N ASN A 2 -5.65 -0.85 -15.43
CA ASN A 2 -6.75 -0.99 -16.41
C ASN A 2 -7.83 -2.03 -16.03
N ILE A 3 -7.74 -2.67 -14.86
CA ILE A 3 -8.69 -3.72 -14.46
C ILE A 3 -10.12 -3.20 -14.45
N THR A 4 -10.35 -2.02 -13.89
CA THR A 4 -11.68 -1.42 -13.79
C THR A 4 -12.21 -0.92 -15.14
N GLU A 5 -11.34 -0.70 -16.12
CA GLU A 5 -11.71 -0.30 -17.48
C GLU A 5 -12.14 -1.49 -18.36
N ALA A 6 -11.94 -2.74 -17.88
CA ALA A 6 -12.34 -3.94 -18.61
C ALA A 6 -13.86 -4.18 -18.63
N GLY A 7 -14.63 -3.49 -17.79
CA GLY A 7 -16.09 -3.59 -17.76
C GLY A 7 -16.76 -2.57 -16.85
N SER A 8 -17.95 -2.14 -17.21
CA SER A 8 -18.73 -1.14 -16.45
C SER A 8 -19.16 -1.61 -15.06
N ASN A 9 -19.04 -2.90 -14.77
CA ASN A 9 -19.40 -3.55 -13.52
C ASN A 9 -18.18 -4.01 -12.70
N ILE A 10 -16.98 -3.55 -13.07
CA ILE A 10 -15.74 -3.87 -12.35
C ILE A 10 -15.32 -2.64 -11.56
N PHE A 11 -15.19 -2.83 -10.25
CA PHE A 11 -14.80 -1.81 -9.28
C PHE A 11 -13.63 -2.29 -8.43
N ARG A 12 -12.86 -1.37 -7.86
CA ARG A 12 -11.87 -1.68 -6.83
C ARG A 12 -12.13 -0.84 -5.59
N VAL A 13 -11.70 -1.31 -4.43
CA VAL A 13 -11.80 -0.58 -3.15
C VAL A 13 -10.45 -0.06 -2.69
N CYS A 14 -9.33 -0.67 -3.14
CA CYS A 14 -7.99 -0.16 -2.91
C CYS A 14 -7.69 1.05 -3.81
N PHE A 15 -6.89 2.00 -3.34
CA PHE A 15 -6.42 3.11 -4.18
C PHE A 15 -5.52 2.60 -5.33
N THR A 16 -5.24 3.48 -6.30
CA THR A 16 -4.43 3.12 -7.47
C THR A 16 -2.94 3.25 -7.19
N ASP A 17 -2.11 2.42 -7.85
CA ASP A 17 -0.66 2.45 -7.73
C ASP A 17 -0.06 3.84 -8.03
N PRO A 18 -0.48 4.57 -9.09
CA PRO A 18 -0.01 5.93 -9.32
C PRO A 18 -0.31 6.88 -8.17
N TYR A 19 -1.52 6.86 -7.64
CA TYR A 19 -1.90 7.73 -6.53
C TYR A 19 -1.10 7.41 -5.27
N GLN A 20 -0.87 6.13 -5.00
CA GLN A 20 -0.04 5.67 -3.89
C GLN A 20 1.40 6.17 -4.02
N GLY A 21 2.03 5.98 -5.18
CA GLY A 21 3.39 6.43 -5.46
C GLY A 21 3.55 7.94 -5.32
N GLU A 22 2.59 8.72 -5.85
CA GLU A 22 2.58 10.18 -5.73
C GLU A 22 2.49 10.65 -4.27
N VAL A 23 1.59 10.07 -3.47
CA VAL A 23 1.42 10.44 -2.06
C VAL A 23 2.66 10.08 -1.24
N LEU A 24 3.25 8.91 -1.47
CA LEU A 24 4.47 8.47 -0.78
C LEU A 24 5.68 9.35 -1.12
N ALA A 25 5.81 9.81 -2.37
CA ALA A 25 6.87 10.74 -2.77
C ALA A 25 6.71 12.10 -2.06
N LYS A 26 5.49 12.65 -1.99
CA LYS A 26 5.19 13.87 -1.24
C LYS A 26 5.48 13.71 0.25
N PHE A 27 5.07 12.60 0.86
CA PHE A 27 5.39 12.28 2.25
C PHE A 27 6.91 12.25 2.47
N THR A 28 7.66 11.58 1.60
CA THR A 28 9.12 11.49 1.64
C THR A 28 9.78 12.87 1.60
N LYS A 29 9.24 13.79 0.78
CA LYS A 29 9.70 15.17 0.73
C LYS A 29 9.33 15.97 1.97
N ASP A 30 8.04 15.99 2.31
CA ASP A 30 7.46 16.97 3.24
C ASP A 30 7.66 16.57 4.71
N LYS A 31 7.64 15.26 5.00
CA LYS A 31 7.74 14.75 6.37
C LYS A 31 9.11 14.21 6.71
N LEU A 32 9.80 13.58 5.77
CA LEU A 32 11.15 13.04 5.99
C LEU A 32 12.25 14.03 5.56
N ALA A 33 11.89 15.10 4.85
CA ALA A 33 12.82 16.09 4.30
C ALA A 33 13.96 15.45 3.45
N ALA A 34 13.69 14.30 2.82
CA ALA A 34 14.66 13.56 2.06
C ALA A 34 15.09 14.32 0.80
N LYS A 35 16.38 14.21 0.49
CA LYS A 35 17.00 14.78 -0.72
C LYS A 35 17.35 13.69 -1.72
N THR A 36 17.64 12.50 -1.22
CA THR A 36 18.07 11.34 -2.01
C THR A 36 17.26 10.11 -1.67
N VAL A 37 16.89 9.34 -2.68
CA VAL A 37 16.15 8.08 -2.53
C VAL A 37 16.81 7.01 -3.38
N ALA A 38 16.93 5.81 -2.85
CA ALA A 38 17.14 4.61 -3.65
C ALA A 38 15.83 3.82 -3.73
N ILE A 39 15.58 3.20 -4.86
CA ILE A 39 14.40 2.37 -5.10
C ILE A 39 14.85 0.93 -5.29
N MET A 40 14.14 0.00 -4.64
CA MET A 40 14.31 -1.43 -4.86
C MET A 40 12.93 -2.04 -5.15
N SER A 41 12.73 -2.54 -6.36
CA SER A 41 11.42 -3.01 -6.83
C SER A 41 11.47 -4.39 -7.48
N ASN A 42 10.35 -5.09 -7.45
CA ASN A 42 10.18 -6.39 -8.10
C ASN A 42 9.81 -6.18 -9.58
N ASN A 43 10.73 -6.54 -10.48
CA ASN A 43 10.56 -6.39 -11.93
C ASN A 43 9.54 -7.39 -12.52
N SER A 44 9.13 -8.41 -11.75
CA SER A 44 8.13 -9.38 -12.17
C SER A 44 6.71 -8.99 -11.76
N SER A 45 6.57 -7.93 -10.96
CA SER A 45 5.30 -7.44 -10.42
C SER A 45 4.88 -6.12 -11.04
N ASP A 46 3.78 -6.11 -11.80
CA ASP A 46 3.17 -4.89 -12.34
C ASP A 46 2.81 -3.89 -11.23
N TYR A 47 2.46 -4.39 -10.04
CA TYR A 47 2.17 -3.58 -8.87
C TYR A 47 3.44 -2.89 -8.35
N SER A 48 4.47 -3.66 -8.03
CA SER A 48 5.73 -3.12 -7.50
C SER A 48 6.37 -2.12 -8.46
N ASP A 49 6.48 -2.48 -9.74
CA ASP A 49 7.03 -1.59 -10.78
C ASP A 49 6.14 -0.36 -11.00
N GLY A 50 4.81 -0.53 -11.00
CA GLY A 50 3.85 0.56 -11.18
C GLY A 50 3.94 1.61 -10.08
N VAL A 51 3.98 1.19 -8.81
CA VAL A 51 4.16 2.09 -7.65
C VAL A 51 5.54 2.73 -7.68
N ALA A 52 6.61 1.95 -7.97
CA ALA A 52 7.98 2.47 -8.07
C ALA A 52 8.12 3.56 -9.14
N ASN A 53 7.52 3.36 -10.32
CA ASN A 53 7.56 4.33 -11.41
C ASN A 53 6.80 5.61 -11.07
N ALA A 54 5.62 5.50 -10.45
CA ALA A 54 4.84 6.66 -10.04
C ALA A 54 5.56 7.45 -8.94
N PHE A 55 6.12 6.75 -7.95
CA PHE A 55 6.93 7.36 -6.91
C PHE A 55 8.14 8.10 -7.48
N ALA A 56 8.93 7.45 -8.36
CA ALA A 56 10.12 8.06 -8.94
C ALA A 56 9.79 9.34 -9.71
N LYS A 57 8.74 9.30 -10.54
CA LYS A 57 8.28 10.46 -11.32
C LYS A 57 7.93 11.65 -10.43
N GLU A 58 7.16 11.41 -9.37
CA GLU A 58 6.76 12.47 -8.45
C GLU A 58 7.93 12.94 -7.58
N ALA A 59 8.79 12.04 -7.10
CA ALA A 59 9.97 12.36 -6.32
C ALA A 59 10.91 13.31 -7.10
N GLU A 60 11.18 13.02 -8.37
CA GLU A 60 11.97 13.88 -9.24
C GLU A 60 11.29 15.25 -9.45
N ALA A 61 9.97 15.28 -9.64
CA ALA A 61 9.20 16.53 -9.75
C ALA A 61 9.27 17.37 -8.47
N GLN A 62 9.39 16.74 -7.31
CA GLN A 62 9.59 17.39 -6.00
C GLN A 62 11.06 17.74 -5.71
N GLY A 63 11.97 17.48 -6.64
CA GLY A 63 13.41 17.76 -6.52
C GLY A 63 14.15 16.77 -5.61
N ILE A 64 13.62 15.57 -5.43
CA ILE A 64 14.32 14.46 -4.78
C ILE A 64 15.14 13.74 -5.86
N GLN A 65 16.42 13.47 -5.58
CA GLN A 65 17.29 12.75 -6.49
C GLN A 65 17.14 11.24 -6.29
N ILE A 66 16.87 10.49 -7.35
CA ILE A 66 16.95 9.02 -7.34
C ILE A 66 18.40 8.62 -7.57
N VAL A 67 19.08 8.17 -6.52
CA VAL A 67 20.52 7.87 -6.55
C VAL A 67 20.83 6.42 -6.91
N ALA A 68 19.86 5.52 -6.77
CA ALA A 68 19.96 4.14 -7.25
C ALA A 68 18.56 3.58 -7.56
N ARG A 69 18.51 2.68 -8.52
CA ARG A 69 17.33 1.87 -8.80
C ARG A 69 17.80 0.44 -9.08
N GLU A 70 17.46 -0.47 -8.19
CA GLU A 70 17.81 -1.88 -8.29
C GLU A 70 16.52 -2.71 -8.35
N GLY A 71 16.58 -3.80 -9.11
CA GLY A 71 15.45 -4.70 -9.29
C GLY A 71 15.80 -6.13 -8.88
N TYR A 72 14.75 -6.89 -8.62
CA TYR A 72 14.79 -8.34 -8.38
C TYR A 72 13.60 -9.00 -9.06
N SER A 73 13.53 -10.32 -9.00
CA SER A 73 12.46 -11.11 -9.60
C SER A 73 11.73 -11.96 -8.57
N ASP A 74 10.54 -12.42 -8.93
CA ASP A 74 9.78 -13.35 -8.10
C ASP A 74 10.60 -14.57 -7.72
N GLY A 75 10.53 -14.92 -6.44
CA GLY A 75 11.25 -16.07 -5.89
C GLY A 75 12.67 -15.76 -5.41
N ASP A 76 13.22 -14.59 -5.69
CA ASP A 76 14.49 -14.15 -5.12
C ASP A 76 14.38 -14.04 -3.59
N LYS A 77 15.43 -14.48 -2.89
CA LYS A 77 15.52 -14.43 -1.42
C LYS A 77 16.82 -13.83 -0.91
N ASP A 78 17.78 -13.58 -1.78
CA ASP A 78 19.04 -12.92 -1.49
C ASP A 78 19.12 -11.62 -2.30
N PHE A 79 19.13 -10.51 -1.60
CA PHE A 79 19.11 -9.15 -2.12
C PHE A 79 20.40 -8.39 -1.83
N LYS A 80 21.39 -9.05 -1.21
CA LYS A 80 22.61 -8.40 -0.70
C LYS A 80 23.43 -7.72 -1.79
N ALA A 81 23.42 -8.28 -3.00
CA ALA A 81 24.15 -7.69 -4.12
C ALA A 81 23.56 -6.32 -4.53
N GLN A 82 22.23 -6.24 -4.68
CA GLN A 82 21.52 -5.00 -4.99
C GLN A 82 21.62 -3.99 -3.83
N LEU A 83 21.39 -4.46 -2.61
CA LEU A 83 21.45 -3.63 -1.40
C LEU A 83 22.85 -3.09 -1.13
N THR A 84 23.91 -3.84 -1.46
CA THR A 84 25.30 -3.34 -1.36
C THR A 84 25.55 -2.17 -2.31
N LYS A 85 25.02 -2.21 -3.52
CA LYS A 85 25.12 -1.08 -4.46
C LYS A 85 24.35 0.14 -3.94
N ILE A 86 23.15 -0.09 -3.38
CA ILE A 86 22.35 0.97 -2.75
C ILE A 86 23.10 1.57 -1.56
N ALA A 87 23.70 0.74 -0.69
CA ALA A 87 24.45 1.20 0.47
C ALA A 87 25.60 2.17 0.10
N GLN A 88 26.27 1.92 -1.02
CA GLN A 88 27.34 2.80 -1.52
C GLN A 88 26.87 4.21 -1.87
N GLN A 89 25.59 4.39 -2.18
CA GLN A 89 24.99 5.68 -2.50
C GLN A 89 24.55 6.45 -1.24
N ASN A 90 24.45 5.78 -0.09
CA ASN A 90 24.01 6.34 1.19
C ASN A 90 22.75 7.22 1.06
N PRO A 91 21.61 6.69 0.53
CA PRO A 91 20.39 7.47 0.34
C PRO A 91 19.76 7.86 1.67
N ASP A 92 19.02 8.97 1.70
CA ASP A 92 18.22 9.35 2.88
C ASP A 92 17.07 8.36 3.11
N VAL A 93 16.47 7.85 2.03
CA VAL A 93 15.36 6.90 2.05
C VAL A 93 15.62 5.73 1.10
N LEU A 94 15.26 4.53 1.56
CA LEU A 94 15.13 3.33 0.73
C LEU A 94 13.64 3.09 0.49
N PHE A 95 13.19 3.21 -0.76
CA PHE A 95 11.82 2.94 -1.17
C PHE A 95 11.66 1.49 -1.65
N VAL A 96 10.77 0.72 -1.02
CA VAL A 96 10.57 -0.71 -1.30
C VAL A 96 9.07 -0.99 -1.46
N PRO A 97 8.53 -0.89 -2.68
CA PRO A 97 7.11 -1.11 -2.94
C PRO A 97 6.84 -2.56 -3.36
N ASP A 98 6.65 -3.47 -2.43
CA ASP A 98 6.22 -4.85 -2.71
C ASP A 98 5.30 -5.34 -1.59
N TYR A 99 5.20 -6.65 -1.42
CA TYR A 99 4.40 -7.28 -0.39
C TYR A 99 5.25 -7.69 0.81
N TYR A 100 4.62 -7.75 1.98
CA TYR A 100 5.21 -7.96 3.31
C TYR A 100 6.22 -9.10 3.41
N GLU A 101 6.07 -10.18 2.62
CA GLU A 101 7.01 -11.30 2.65
C GLU A 101 8.39 -10.91 2.13
N GLN A 102 8.45 -10.24 0.97
CA GLN A 102 9.69 -9.76 0.37
C GLN A 102 10.22 -8.55 1.10
N ASP A 103 9.33 -7.64 1.48
CA ASP A 103 9.67 -6.40 2.17
C ASP A 103 10.39 -6.65 3.49
N GLY A 104 9.92 -7.63 4.29
CA GLY A 104 10.56 -8.04 5.52
C GLY A 104 11.98 -8.59 5.30
N LEU A 105 12.17 -9.43 4.28
CA LEU A 105 13.49 -9.97 3.92
C LEU A 105 14.43 -8.86 3.43
N ILE A 106 13.94 -7.95 2.60
CA ILE A 106 14.72 -6.81 2.10
C ILE A 106 15.13 -5.90 3.25
N ALA A 107 14.23 -5.60 4.18
CA ALA A 107 14.54 -4.77 5.35
C ALA A 107 15.67 -5.40 6.21
N ILE A 108 15.56 -6.69 6.52
CA ILE A 108 16.59 -7.41 7.29
C ILE A 108 17.93 -7.32 6.57
N GLN A 109 17.99 -7.69 5.29
CA GLN A 109 19.24 -7.70 4.53
C GLN A 109 19.78 -6.28 4.29
N ALA A 110 18.92 -5.27 4.19
CA ALA A 110 19.35 -3.87 4.12
C ALA A 110 20.13 -3.47 5.38
N ARG A 111 19.64 -3.85 6.56
CA ARG A 111 20.36 -3.59 7.82
C ARG A 111 21.66 -4.40 7.94
N GLU A 112 21.66 -5.65 7.47
CA GLU A 112 22.86 -6.49 7.44
C GLU A 112 23.99 -5.90 6.60
N VAL A 113 23.68 -5.28 5.45
CA VAL A 113 24.69 -4.61 4.61
C VAL A 113 24.98 -3.16 5.04
N GLY A 114 24.39 -2.70 6.14
CA GLY A 114 24.71 -1.43 6.77
C GLY A 114 23.89 -0.23 6.29
N ILE A 115 22.79 -0.43 5.53
CA ILE A 115 21.86 0.64 5.17
C ILE A 115 21.14 1.14 6.42
N LYS A 116 21.25 2.44 6.69
CA LYS A 116 20.61 3.13 7.83
C LYS A 116 19.46 4.02 7.41
N SER A 117 19.20 4.13 6.12
CA SER A 117 18.11 4.92 5.55
C SER A 117 16.77 4.58 6.19
N VAL A 118 15.89 5.56 6.31
CA VAL A 118 14.47 5.31 6.57
C VAL A 118 13.91 4.47 5.42
N ILE A 119 13.13 3.44 5.74
CA ILE A 119 12.47 2.64 4.71
C ILE A 119 11.05 3.19 4.53
N VAL A 120 10.66 3.40 3.28
CA VAL A 120 9.30 3.78 2.89
C VAL A 120 8.74 2.69 1.99
N GLY A 121 7.54 2.24 2.26
CA GLY A 121 6.89 1.14 1.56
C GLY A 121 5.50 1.48 1.03
N SER A 122 4.98 0.59 0.22
CA SER A 122 3.60 0.61 -0.29
C SER A 122 2.64 -0.10 0.67
N ASP A 123 1.35 -0.15 0.34
CA ASP A 123 0.33 -0.80 1.17
C ASP A 123 0.53 -2.32 1.35
N GLY A 124 1.30 -2.93 0.45
CA GLY A 124 1.72 -4.32 0.56
C GLY A 124 2.55 -4.65 1.81
N TRP A 125 3.13 -3.66 2.48
CA TRP A 125 3.85 -3.82 3.76
C TRP A 125 2.96 -4.23 4.93
N ASP A 126 1.65 -4.03 4.83
CA ASP A 126 0.73 -4.36 5.94
C ASP A 126 0.74 -5.87 6.22
N GLY A 127 1.15 -6.22 7.43
CA GLY A 127 1.37 -7.61 7.85
C GLY A 127 2.84 -8.01 7.98
N VAL A 128 3.81 -7.15 7.62
CA VAL A 128 5.26 -7.44 7.67
C VAL A 128 5.73 -7.96 9.04
N VAL A 129 5.14 -7.49 10.13
CA VAL A 129 5.48 -7.94 11.49
C VAL A 129 5.25 -9.45 11.67
N LYS A 130 4.32 -10.06 10.91
CA LYS A 130 4.03 -11.50 10.97
C LYS A 130 5.06 -12.36 10.21
N THR A 131 5.86 -11.76 9.33
CA THR A 131 6.84 -12.46 8.49
C THR A 131 8.27 -12.30 8.99
N VAL A 132 8.50 -11.39 9.91
CA VAL A 132 9.81 -11.11 10.49
C VAL A 132 9.92 -11.78 11.87
N ASP A 133 11.01 -12.51 12.11
CA ASP A 133 11.30 -13.07 13.44
C ASP A 133 11.45 -11.93 14.48
N PRO A 134 10.92 -12.08 15.70
CA PRO A 134 11.03 -11.05 16.74
C PRO A 134 12.46 -10.57 17.02
N SER A 135 13.46 -11.44 16.87
CA SER A 135 14.87 -11.06 17.01
C SER A 135 15.35 -10.05 15.94
N SER A 136 14.61 -9.92 14.86
CA SER A 136 14.91 -9.03 13.72
C SER A 136 13.99 -7.81 13.63
N TYR A 137 13.12 -7.57 14.60
CA TYR A 137 12.18 -6.42 14.56
C TYR A 137 12.91 -5.08 14.44
N ALA A 138 14.12 -4.95 14.96
CA ALA A 138 14.92 -3.74 14.76
C ALA A 138 15.15 -3.39 13.28
N ALA A 139 15.04 -4.35 12.36
CA ALA A 139 15.18 -4.08 10.94
C ALA A 139 13.97 -3.34 10.33
N ILE A 140 12.80 -3.47 10.96
CA ILE A 140 11.55 -2.86 10.52
C ILE A 140 11.09 -1.72 11.44
N GLU A 141 11.90 -1.31 12.41
CA GLU A 141 11.69 -0.07 13.14
C GLU A 141 11.92 1.13 12.20
N ASP A 142 11.20 2.21 12.40
CA ASP A 142 11.26 3.42 11.56
C ASP A 142 10.93 3.17 10.08
N VAL A 143 10.05 2.19 9.81
CA VAL A 143 9.46 1.98 8.50
C VAL A 143 8.13 2.73 8.41
N PHE A 144 7.94 3.48 7.32
CA PHE A 144 6.67 4.13 6.98
C PHE A 144 6.09 3.46 5.74
N PHE A 145 4.81 3.20 5.73
CA PHE A 145 4.16 2.62 4.55
C PHE A 145 2.74 3.13 4.38
N ALA A 146 2.28 3.16 3.13
CA ALA A 146 0.90 3.50 2.82
C ALA A 146 -0.04 2.43 3.39
N ASN A 147 -1.18 2.85 3.94
CA ASN A 147 -2.20 1.93 4.41
C ASN A 147 -3.59 2.50 4.15
N HIS A 148 -4.59 1.64 4.22
CA HIS A 148 -6.00 1.98 4.01
C HIS A 148 -6.70 2.38 5.30
N TYR A 149 -6.17 2.00 6.45
CA TYR A 149 -6.68 2.34 7.77
C TYR A 149 -5.57 2.21 8.82
N SER A 150 -5.86 2.64 10.04
CA SER A 150 -4.96 2.42 11.18
C SER A 150 -5.68 1.64 12.28
N THR A 151 -5.03 0.64 12.84
CA THR A 151 -5.54 -0.06 14.03
C THR A 151 -5.63 0.85 15.26
N LYS A 152 -4.95 2.01 15.21
CA LYS A 152 -4.98 3.05 16.25
C LYS A 152 -6.05 4.12 16.01
N ASP A 153 -6.81 4.03 14.91
CA ASP A 153 -7.90 4.96 14.64
C ASP A 153 -8.94 4.88 15.77
N SER A 154 -9.31 6.02 16.33
CA SER A 154 -10.30 6.11 17.40
C SER A 154 -11.76 6.00 16.93
N ASN A 155 -11.99 5.89 15.61
CA ASN A 155 -13.32 5.72 15.06
C ASN A 155 -13.97 4.42 15.58
N GLU A 156 -15.15 4.56 16.15
CA GLU A 156 -15.88 3.43 16.78
C GLU A 156 -16.14 2.28 15.78
N LYS A 157 -16.44 2.57 14.52
CA LYS A 157 -16.62 1.54 13.49
C LYS A 157 -15.35 0.72 13.29
N VAL A 158 -14.19 1.39 13.24
CA VAL A 158 -12.88 0.74 13.08
C VAL A 158 -12.58 -0.14 14.28
N GLN A 159 -12.75 0.39 15.50
CA GLN A 159 -12.49 -0.37 16.72
C GLN A 159 -13.44 -1.58 16.87
N ASN A 160 -14.70 -1.44 16.53
CA ASN A 160 -15.67 -2.55 16.53
C ASN A 160 -15.31 -3.61 15.49
N PHE A 161 -14.87 -3.21 14.30
CA PHE A 161 -14.39 -4.15 13.26
C PHE A 161 -13.20 -4.96 13.79
N ILE A 162 -12.18 -4.29 14.34
CA ILE A 162 -10.98 -4.93 14.89
C ILE A 162 -11.35 -5.92 16.00
N LYS A 163 -12.19 -5.49 16.94
CA LYS A 163 -12.65 -6.33 18.04
C LYS A 163 -13.36 -7.59 17.54
N ASN A 164 -14.35 -7.43 16.68
CA ASN A 164 -15.14 -8.54 16.13
C ASN A 164 -14.27 -9.50 15.30
N TYR A 165 -13.31 -8.97 14.56
CA TYR A 165 -12.36 -9.78 13.78
C TYR A 165 -11.49 -10.63 14.71
N LYS A 166 -10.91 -10.02 15.77
CA LYS A 166 -10.10 -10.72 16.77
C LYS A 166 -10.91 -11.81 17.49
N GLU A 167 -12.13 -11.50 17.90
CA GLU A 167 -13.02 -12.48 18.56
C GLU A 167 -13.34 -13.67 17.65
N LYS A 168 -13.50 -13.43 16.34
CA LYS A 168 -13.89 -14.49 15.40
C LYS A 168 -12.72 -15.31 14.88
N TYR A 169 -11.58 -14.68 14.63
CA TYR A 169 -10.45 -15.32 13.93
C TYR A 169 -9.22 -15.50 14.82
N ASN A 170 -9.23 -14.99 16.04
CA ASN A 170 -8.09 -14.97 16.98
C ASN A 170 -6.82 -14.37 16.34
N ASP A 171 -6.99 -13.36 15.49
CA ASP A 171 -5.92 -12.67 14.75
C ASP A 171 -6.26 -11.20 14.56
N GLU A 172 -5.27 -10.37 14.23
CA GLU A 172 -5.46 -8.97 13.86
C GLU A 172 -5.82 -8.82 12.37
N PRO A 173 -6.83 -7.96 12.05
CA PRO A 173 -7.16 -7.70 10.66
C PRO A 173 -6.06 -6.90 9.97
N SER A 174 -5.73 -7.27 8.75
CA SER A 174 -4.88 -6.47 7.84
C SER A 174 -5.73 -5.50 7.02
N ALA A 175 -5.06 -4.63 6.24
CA ALA A 175 -5.72 -3.78 5.26
C ALA A 175 -6.56 -4.58 4.26
N PHE A 176 -6.10 -5.75 3.84
CA PHE A 176 -6.87 -6.64 2.95
C PHE A 176 -8.17 -7.12 3.59
N SER A 177 -8.15 -7.38 4.90
CA SER A 177 -9.36 -7.74 5.66
C SER A 177 -10.35 -6.57 5.71
N ALA A 178 -9.86 -5.36 5.98
CA ALA A 178 -10.65 -4.13 6.03
C ALA A 178 -11.24 -3.78 4.66
N LEU A 179 -10.45 -3.85 3.58
CA LEU A 179 -10.90 -3.61 2.21
C LEU A 179 -11.97 -4.62 1.78
N SER A 180 -11.78 -5.91 2.11
CA SER A 180 -12.76 -6.95 1.79
C SER A 180 -14.08 -6.76 2.54
N TYR A 181 -13.99 -6.32 3.79
CA TYR A 181 -15.16 -5.96 4.60
C TYR A 181 -15.91 -4.80 3.96
N ASP A 182 -15.22 -3.70 3.62
CA ASP A 182 -15.85 -2.55 2.96
C ASP A 182 -16.44 -2.94 1.60
N ALA A 183 -15.77 -3.75 0.79
CA ALA A 183 -16.28 -4.21 -0.49
C ALA A 183 -17.64 -4.94 -0.35
N ALA A 184 -17.77 -5.80 0.68
CA ALA A 184 -19.02 -6.49 0.95
C ALA A 184 -20.15 -5.52 1.36
N TYR A 185 -19.85 -4.52 2.18
CA TYR A 185 -20.82 -3.51 2.61
C TYR A 185 -21.18 -2.51 1.53
N ILE A 186 -20.24 -2.15 0.64
CA ILE A 186 -20.49 -1.37 -0.56
C ILE A 186 -21.49 -2.09 -1.46
N LEU A 187 -21.25 -3.38 -1.73
CA LEU A 187 -22.18 -4.19 -2.52
C LEU A 187 -23.56 -4.28 -1.87
N LYS A 188 -23.63 -4.50 -0.55
CA LYS A 188 -24.89 -4.49 0.20
C LYS A 188 -25.63 -3.18 0.06
N ALA A 189 -24.96 -2.06 0.32
CA ALA A 189 -25.55 -0.72 0.22
C ALA A 189 -26.03 -0.41 -1.21
N ALA A 190 -25.30 -0.86 -2.22
CA ALA A 190 -25.68 -0.68 -3.62
C ALA A 190 -26.93 -1.48 -3.99
N ILE A 191 -27.06 -2.72 -3.52
CA ILE A 191 -28.26 -3.55 -3.73
C ILE A 191 -29.48 -2.92 -3.04
N GLU A 192 -29.30 -2.44 -1.80
CA GLU A 192 -30.36 -1.74 -1.05
C GLU A 192 -30.79 -0.44 -1.76
N LYS A 193 -29.84 0.35 -2.26
CA LYS A 193 -30.10 1.57 -3.04
C LYS A 193 -30.80 1.29 -4.37
N ALA A 194 -30.38 0.22 -5.07
CA ALA A 194 -30.97 -0.19 -6.34
C ALA A 194 -32.37 -0.82 -6.19
N GLY A 195 -32.69 -1.39 -5.01
CA GLY A 195 -33.91 -2.13 -4.75
C GLY A 195 -34.05 -3.42 -5.56
N THR A 196 -32.95 -3.92 -6.15
CA THR A 196 -32.91 -5.10 -7.01
C THR A 196 -31.50 -5.70 -7.02
N THR A 197 -31.39 -6.95 -7.46
CA THR A 197 -30.11 -7.63 -7.73
C THR A 197 -29.71 -7.62 -9.20
N ASP A 198 -30.43 -6.86 -10.04
CA ASP A 198 -30.02 -6.66 -11.43
C ASP A 198 -28.63 -6.04 -11.49
N LYS A 199 -27.75 -6.67 -12.28
CA LYS A 199 -26.33 -6.33 -12.31
C LYS A 199 -26.04 -4.90 -12.79
N GLU A 200 -26.83 -4.40 -13.74
CA GLU A 200 -26.63 -3.07 -14.31
C GLU A 200 -27.12 -1.99 -13.34
N ALA A 201 -28.27 -2.23 -12.70
CA ALA A 201 -28.80 -1.35 -11.67
C ALA A 201 -27.89 -1.27 -10.44
N VAL A 202 -27.33 -2.42 -10.00
CA VAL A 202 -26.38 -2.47 -8.87
C VAL A 202 -25.07 -1.78 -9.23
N ALA A 203 -24.50 -2.02 -10.42
CA ALA A 203 -23.28 -1.35 -10.87
C ALA A 203 -23.46 0.17 -10.93
N LYS A 204 -24.59 0.65 -11.44
CA LYS A 204 -24.93 2.08 -11.42
C LYS A 204 -25.03 2.60 -9.98
N ALA A 205 -25.68 1.86 -9.08
CA ALA A 205 -25.82 2.25 -7.69
C ALA A 205 -24.46 2.33 -6.97
N ILE A 206 -23.50 1.42 -7.25
CA ILE A 206 -22.12 1.49 -6.73
C ILE A 206 -21.45 2.78 -7.18
N LYS A 207 -21.53 3.09 -8.48
CA LYS A 207 -20.89 4.28 -9.06
C LYS A 207 -21.37 5.60 -8.43
N GLU A 208 -22.64 5.63 -8.02
CA GLU A 208 -23.30 6.79 -7.40
C GLU A 208 -23.27 6.73 -5.86
N LEU A 209 -22.48 5.84 -5.26
CA LEU A 209 -22.44 5.65 -3.83
C LEU A 209 -21.37 6.56 -3.20
N GLU A 210 -21.75 7.23 -2.11
CA GLU A 210 -20.81 7.76 -1.12
C GLU A 210 -20.83 6.81 0.07
N PHE A 211 -19.67 6.31 0.48
CA PHE A 211 -19.57 5.27 1.48
C PHE A 211 -18.56 5.61 2.56
N ASP A 212 -18.99 5.55 3.83
CA ASP A 212 -18.16 5.71 5.00
C ASP A 212 -17.83 4.32 5.59
N GLY A 213 -16.72 3.76 5.14
CA GLY A 213 -16.24 2.43 5.51
C GLY A 213 -15.24 2.41 6.66
N ILE A 214 -14.71 1.21 6.90
CA ILE A 214 -13.58 0.99 7.82
C ILE A 214 -12.31 1.63 7.26
N THR A 215 -12.16 1.62 5.93
CA THR A 215 -11.02 2.21 5.23
C THR A 215 -11.25 3.68 4.86
N GLY A 216 -12.13 4.38 5.56
CA GLY A 216 -12.45 5.79 5.40
C GLY A 216 -13.59 6.06 4.43
N HIS A 217 -13.79 7.35 4.16
CA HIS A 217 -14.76 7.82 3.18
C HIS A 217 -14.26 7.53 1.76
N LEU A 218 -15.14 7.01 0.90
CA LEU A 218 -14.83 6.80 -0.51
C LEU A 218 -16.01 7.10 -1.42
N THR A 219 -15.69 7.55 -2.62
CA THR A 219 -16.56 7.64 -3.79
C THR A 219 -15.87 6.95 -4.97
N PHE A 220 -16.53 6.85 -6.12
CA PHE A 220 -15.93 6.25 -7.31
C PHE A 220 -15.78 7.28 -8.44
N ASP A 221 -14.63 7.26 -9.10
CA ASP A 221 -14.37 8.07 -10.28
C ASP A 221 -15.03 7.50 -11.53
N GLU A 222 -14.88 8.18 -12.68
CA GLU A 222 -15.45 7.76 -13.95
C GLU A 222 -14.96 6.38 -14.42
N LYS A 223 -13.76 5.96 -13.95
CA LYS A 223 -13.11 4.68 -14.27
C LYS A 223 -13.36 3.60 -13.20
N ASN A 224 -14.29 3.81 -12.29
CA ASN A 224 -14.64 2.90 -11.19
C ASN A 224 -13.48 2.67 -10.18
N ASN A 225 -12.54 3.61 -10.09
CA ASN A 225 -11.55 3.60 -9.02
C ASN A 225 -12.06 4.40 -7.83
N PRO A 226 -11.67 4.04 -6.60
CA PRO A 226 -12.07 4.80 -5.43
C PRO A 226 -11.30 6.12 -5.34
N VAL A 227 -12.02 7.16 -4.97
CA VAL A 227 -11.46 8.42 -4.52
C VAL A 227 -11.49 8.39 -2.99
N LYS A 228 -10.33 8.25 -2.37
CA LYS A 228 -10.18 8.11 -0.91
C LYS A 228 -8.82 8.58 -0.42
N SER A 229 -8.69 8.77 0.90
CA SER A 229 -7.41 9.13 1.54
C SER A 229 -6.49 7.93 1.70
N ILE A 230 -5.19 8.23 1.87
CA ILE A 230 -4.14 7.28 2.28
C ILE A 230 -3.73 7.63 3.72
N THR A 231 -3.56 6.60 4.54
CA THR A 231 -2.89 6.67 5.85
C THR A 231 -1.43 6.27 5.68
N ILE A 232 -0.50 6.92 6.38
CA ILE A 232 0.92 6.54 6.43
C ILE A 232 1.33 6.38 7.88
#